data_ea9efe4074eaf2c76463bbbc108538fd
#
_entry.id   ea9efe4074eaf2c76463bbbc108538fd
#
_cell.length_a   1.000
_cell.length_b   1.000
_cell.length_c   1.000
_cell.angle_alpha   90.00
_cell.angle_beta   90.00
_cell.angle_gamma   90.00
#
_symmetry.space_group_name_H-M   'P 1'
#
loop_
_entity.id
_entity.type
_entity.pdbx_description
1 polymer ?
#
loop_
_entity_poly.entity_id
_entity_poly.type
_entity_poly.pdbx_seq_one_letter_code
_entity_poly.pdbx_strand_id
1 'polypeptide(L)'
;REATPEEYISRLTAVFREVRRVLRPDGTLWVNIADSYCGTGSKGDTRDPKYPQGRNGQSISLCQAVRGCKQKDMIGIPWMLAFALRADGWYLRNDVIWAKGNPMPESTKDRCTRSHEHIFMFTKSRRYFYDWLAIAEPIAPTTALRKKAGRGVGKYSAPVPGQPQTQNINKPREKGSITDDMISPVRAKRDVWFINTVPYKGGHFAAYPPLLAETCILAGCPKGGIVLDPFMGSGTTGLA
;
A
#
# COMPACT_ATOMS: atom_id res chain seq x y z
N ARG A 1 3.44 -24.18 -6.88
CA ARG A 1 2.71 -23.65 -5.70
C ARG A 1 3.49 -24.02 -4.46
N GLU A 2 3.70 -23.05 -3.61
CA GLU A 2 4.37 -23.21 -2.33
C GLU A 2 3.45 -23.95 -1.36
N ALA A 3 4.05 -24.76 -0.49
CA ALA A 3 3.29 -25.59 0.46
C ALA A 3 2.89 -24.79 1.71
N THR A 4 3.67 -23.74 2.03
CA THR A 4 3.45 -22.90 3.22
C THR A 4 3.63 -21.42 2.91
N PRO A 5 3.04 -20.50 3.72
CA PRO A 5 3.28 -19.07 3.60
C PRO A 5 4.76 -18.71 3.75
N GLU A 6 5.47 -19.39 4.65
CA GLU A 6 6.89 -19.15 4.91
C GLU A 6 7.74 -19.47 3.67
N GLU A 7 7.44 -20.57 2.98
CA GLU A 7 8.11 -20.91 1.73
C GLU A 7 7.83 -19.87 0.64
N TYR A 8 6.59 -19.41 0.52
CA TYR A 8 6.20 -18.35 -0.40
C TYR A 8 6.97 -17.04 -0.11
N ILE A 9 7.02 -16.62 1.16
CA ILE A 9 7.76 -15.42 1.59
C ILE A 9 9.27 -15.58 1.32
N SER A 10 9.84 -16.74 1.61
CA SER A 10 11.25 -17.02 1.34
C SER A 10 11.59 -16.88 -0.14
N ARG A 11 10.76 -17.42 -1.03
CA ARG A 11 10.95 -17.28 -2.49
C ARG A 11 10.81 -15.84 -2.96
N LEU A 12 9.81 -15.11 -2.49
CA LEU A 12 9.67 -13.70 -2.82
C LEU A 12 10.86 -12.88 -2.31
N THR A 13 11.34 -13.14 -1.11
CA THR A 13 12.52 -12.48 -0.56
C THR A 13 13.75 -12.71 -1.45
N ALA A 14 13.94 -13.93 -1.97
CA ALA A 14 15.02 -14.23 -2.90
C ALA A 14 14.91 -13.43 -4.20
N VAL A 15 13.69 -13.29 -4.77
CA VAL A 15 13.45 -12.43 -5.94
C VAL A 15 13.79 -10.97 -5.63
N PHE A 16 13.29 -10.45 -4.51
CA PHE A 16 13.56 -9.06 -4.15
C PHE A 16 15.02 -8.79 -3.76
N ARG A 17 15.77 -9.80 -3.37
CA ARG A 17 17.23 -9.70 -3.21
C ARG A 17 17.93 -9.41 -4.54
N GLU A 18 17.49 -10.05 -5.65
CA GLU A 18 17.98 -9.76 -6.98
C GLU A 18 17.54 -8.39 -7.47
N VAL A 19 16.31 -7.98 -7.19
CA VAL A 19 15.86 -6.60 -7.43
C VAL A 19 16.75 -5.61 -6.69
N ARG A 20 17.08 -5.88 -5.42
CA ARG A 20 17.99 -5.04 -4.63
C ARG A 20 19.39 -4.96 -5.24
N ARG A 21 19.88 -6.06 -5.80
CA ARG A 21 21.18 -6.10 -6.44
C ARG A 21 21.28 -5.13 -7.63
N VAL A 22 20.25 -5.08 -8.48
CA VAL A 22 20.22 -4.24 -9.69
C VAL A 22 19.69 -2.83 -9.45
N LEU A 23 18.94 -2.60 -8.39
CA LEU A 23 18.39 -1.28 -8.06
C LEU A 23 19.52 -0.31 -7.74
N ARG A 24 19.41 0.93 -8.21
CA ARG A 24 20.31 2.02 -7.85
C ARG A 24 20.36 2.24 -6.33
N PRO A 25 21.48 2.79 -5.78
CA PRO A 25 21.56 3.10 -4.34
C PRO A 25 20.47 4.05 -3.83
N ASP A 26 20.00 4.96 -4.69
CA ASP A 26 18.96 5.95 -4.42
C ASP A 26 17.57 5.52 -4.92
N GLY A 27 17.42 4.30 -5.42
CA GLY A 27 16.17 3.78 -5.97
C GLY A 27 15.15 3.38 -4.89
N THR A 28 13.89 3.33 -5.29
CA THR A 28 12.75 2.89 -4.48
C THR A 28 12.14 1.62 -5.04
N LEU A 29 11.58 0.80 -4.15
CA LEU A 29 10.81 -0.40 -4.49
C LEU A 29 9.40 -0.24 -3.93
N TRP A 30 8.38 -0.47 -4.76
CA TRP A 30 6.98 -0.44 -4.38
C TRP A 30 6.38 -1.82 -4.57
N VAL A 31 5.81 -2.38 -3.52
CA VAL A 31 5.27 -3.75 -3.52
C VAL A 31 3.80 -3.72 -3.18
N ASN A 32 2.94 -3.93 -4.18
CA ASN A 32 1.52 -4.16 -3.95
C ASN A 32 1.30 -5.64 -3.63
N ILE A 33 0.67 -5.91 -2.50
CA ILE A 33 0.39 -7.27 -2.07
C ILE A 33 -0.90 -7.32 -1.24
N ALA A 34 -1.75 -8.29 -1.57
CA ALA A 34 -2.98 -8.56 -0.86
C ALA A 34 -2.80 -9.72 0.11
N ASP A 35 -3.61 -9.75 1.16
CA ASP A 35 -3.65 -10.86 2.10
C ASP A 35 -4.67 -11.93 1.66
N SER A 36 -4.67 -13.04 2.37
CA SER A 36 -5.60 -14.15 2.19
C SER A 36 -6.04 -14.72 3.54
N TYR A 37 -7.04 -15.57 3.53
CA TYR A 37 -7.54 -16.24 4.71
C TYR A 37 -7.29 -17.73 4.61
N CYS A 38 -7.01 -18.36 5.75
CA CYS A 38 -6.89 -19.80 5.85
C CYS A 38 -8.25 -20.45 5.57
N GLY A 39 -8.29 -21.33 4.60
CA GLY A 39 -9.49 -22.04 4.22
C GLY A 39 -9.92 -23.09 5.26
N THR A 40 -11.12 -23.60 5.09
CA THR A 40 -11.70 -24.57 6.01
C THR A 40 -11.10 -25.96 5.89
N GLY A 41 -10.26 -26.20 4.87
CA GLY A 41 -9.73 -27.53 4.58
C GLY A 41 -10.83 -28.57 4.25
N SER A 42 -12.07 -28.11 4.19
CA SER A 42 -13.20 -28.99 3.90
C SER A 42 -13.10 -29.51 2.47
N LYS A 43 -12.93 -30.80 2.32
CA LYS A 43 -13.11 -31.53 1.05
C LYS A 43 -14.61 -31.65 0.73
N GLY A 44 -15.41 -30.63 1.04
CA GLY A 44 -16.80 -30.62 0.66
C GLY A 44 -16.89 -30.70 -0.84
N ASP A 45 -17.44 -31.80 -1.35
CA ASP A 45 -17.84 -31.96 -2.74
C ASP A 45 -19.03 -31.01 -3.01
N THR A 46 -18.75 -29.72 -3.06
CA THR A 46 -19.70 -28.67 -3.44
C THR A 46 -19.58 -28.41 -4.93
N ARG A 47 -19.49 -29.45 -5.73
CA ARG A 47 -19.71 -29.32 -7.16
C ARG A 47 -21.17 -28.95 -7.33
N ASP A 48 -21.42 -27.71 -7.74
CA ASP A 48 -22.75 -27.34 -8.22
C ASP A 48 -23.13 -28.35 -9.32
N PRO A 49 -24.20 -29.14 -9.16
CA PRO A 49 -24.61 -30.11 -10.15
C PRO A 49 -24.79 -29.52 -11.56
N LYS A 50 -25.04 -28.22 -11.66
CA LYS A 50 -25.14 -27.45 -12.93
C LYS A 50 -23.77 -27.20 -13.57
N TYR A 51 -22.68 -27.24 -12.82
CA TYR A 51 -21.34 -26.91 -13.30
C TYR A 51 -20.29 -27.89 -12.75
N PRO A 52 -20.35 -29.18 -13.14
CA PRO A 52 -19.46 -30.21 -12.57
C PRO A 52 -17.98 -29.99 -12.85
N GLN A 53 -17.66 -29.11 -13.80
CA GLN A 53 -16.28 -28.72 -14.15
C GLN A 53 -15.89 -27.31 -13.67
N GLY A 54 -16.73 -26.69 -12.85
CA GLY A 54 -16.55 -25.28 -12.49
C GLY A 54 -17.02 -24.31 -13.59
N ARG A 55 -17.37 -23.07 -13.21
CA ARG A 55 -17.67 -22.03 -14.19
C ARG A 55 -16.40 -21.72 -15.00
N ASN A 56 -16.46 -21.80 -16.31
CA ASN A 56 -15.37 -21.51 -17.26
C ASN A 56 -14.13 -22.41 -17.14
N GLY A 57 -14.28 -23.71 -16.80
CA GLY A 57 -13.15 -24.64 -16.73
C GLY A 57 -12.16 -24.33 -15.59
N GLN A 58 -12.48 -23.44 -14.69
CA GLN A 58 -11.68 -23.20 -13.50
C GLN A 58 -11.84 -24.37 -12.54
N SER A 59 -10.75 -25.07 -12.28
CA SER A 59 -10.67 -25.99 -11.14
C SER A 59 -11.12 -25.24 -9.89
N ILE A 60 -12.14 -25.77 -9.20
CA ILE A 60 -12.54 -25.24 -7.88
C ILE A 60 -11.30 -25.33 -7.01
N SER A 61 -10.68 -24.19 -6.74
CA SER A 61 -9.57 -24.12 -5.80
C SER A 61 -10.14 -24.44 -4.44
N LEU A 62 -10.01 -25.70 -4.04
CA LEU A 62 -10.29 -26.10 -2.67
C LEU A 62 -9.44 -25.17 -1.79
N CYS A 63 -10.09 -24.39 -0.93
CA CYS A 63 -9.40 -23.63 0.09
C CYS A 63 -8.64 -24.60 0.97
N GLN A 64 -7.35 -24.79 0.68
CA GLN A 64 -6.52 -25.70 1.44
C GLN A 64 -6.25 -25.09 2.80
N ALA A 65 -6.33 -25.92 3.85
CA ALA A 65 -5.83 -25.52 5.15
C ALA A 65 -4.33 -25.20 5.03
N VAL A 66 -3.95 -24.03 5.48
CA VAL A 66 -2.55 -23.62 5.51
C VAL A 66 -1.93 -24.19 6.80
N ARG A 67 -0.81 -24.89 6.69
CA ARG A 67 -0.14 -25.48 7.84
C ARG A 67 0.24 -24.37 8.84
N GLY A 68 -0.14 -24.55 10.10
CA GLY A 68 0.14 -23.60 11.17
C GLY A 68 -0.88 -22.46 11.32
N CYS A 69 -1.85 -22.33 10.39
CA CYS A 69 -2.94 -21.37 10.52
C CYS A 69 -4.24 -22.06 10.96
N LYS A 70 -5.01 -21.40 11.83
CA LYS A 70 -6.35 -21.86 12.18
C LYS A 70 -7.33 -21.51 11.06
N GLN A 71 -8.39 -22.29 10.97
CA GLN A 71 -9.48 -22.02 10.03
C GLN A 71 -10.01 -20.58 10.22
N LYS A 72 -10.21 -19.85 9.12
CA LYS A 72 -10.64 -18.47 9.06
C LYS A 72 -9.62 -17.42 9.50
N ASP A 73 -8.46 -17.79 10.01
CA ASP A 73 -7.42 -16.79 10.30
C ASP A 73 -7.00 -16.06 9.03
N MET A 74 -6.77 -14.78 9.14
CA MET A 74 -6.03 -14.01 8.14
C MET A 74 -4.55 -14.42 8.21
N ILE A 75 -3.95 -14.73 7.06
CA ILE A 75 -2.59 -15.31 7.03
C ILE A 75 -1.52 -14.28 7.38
N GLY A 76 -1.71 -13.02 7.00
CA GLY A 76 -0.78 -11.94 7.27
C GLY A 76 0.36 -11.83 6.25
N ILE A 77 0.17 -12.35 5.04
CA ILE A 77 1.17 -12.35 3.95
C ILE A 77 1.84 -10.99 3.73
N PRO A 78 1.09 -9.86 3.67
CA PRO A 78 1.71 -8.55 3.45
C PRO A 78 2.76 -8.22 4.52
N TRP A 79 2.42 -8.42 5.77
CA TRP A 79 3.29 -8.10 6.91
C TRP A 79 4.45 -9.08 7.04
N MET A 80 4.22 -10.38 6.76
CA MET A 80 5.29 -11.37 6.71
C MET A 80 6.34 -10.98 5.66
N LEU A 81 5.92 -10.57 4.46
CA LEU A 81 6.84 -10.11 3.43
C LEU A 81 7.54 -8.82 3.83
N ALA A 82 6.80 -7.84 4.36
CA ALA A 82 7.37 -6.56 4.76
C ALA A 82 8.48 -6.74 5.81
N PHE A 83 8.27 -7.60 6.80
CA PHE A 83 9.27 -7.86 7.83
C PHE A 83 10.43 -8.72 7.32
N ALA A 84 10.18 -9.68 6.43
CA ALA A 84 11.22 -10.47 5.80
C ALA A 84 12.17 -9.61 4.95
N LEU A 85 11.63 -8.72 4.12
CA LEU A 85 12.43 -7.78 3.32
C LEU A 85 13.21 -6.81 4.20
N ARG A 86 12.60 -6.31 5.29
CA ARG A 86 13.30 -5.48 6.25
C ARG A 86 14.46 -6.22 6.92
N ALA A 87 14.27 -7.48 7.28
CA ALA A 87 15.33 -8.34 7.82
C ALA A 87 16.42 -8.64 6.79
N ASP A 88 16.07 -8.70 5.49
CA ASP A 88 17.00 -8.88 4.36
C ASP A 88 17.75 -7.58 3.96
N GLY A 89 17.61 -6.51 4.77
CA GLY A 89 18.39 -5.27 4.63
C GLY A 89 17.72 -4.15 3.86
N TRP A 90 16.43 -4.27 3.49
CA TRP A 90 15.66 -3.16 2.98
C TRP A 90 15.22 -2.20 4.09
N TYR A 91 15.10 -0.92 3.77
CA TYR A 91 14.44 0.05 4.63
C TYR A 91 12.94 0.04 4.30
N LEU A 92 12.10 -0.43 5.20
CA LEU A 92 10.63 -0.28 5.09
C LEU A 92 10.29 1.18 5.43
N ARG A 93 9.87 1.95 4.42
CA ARG A 93 9.66 3.39 4.55
C ARG A 93 8.20 3.78 4.76
N ASN A 94 7.29 3.08 4.10
CA ASN A 94 5.87 3.38 4.22
C ASN A 94 5.02 2.14 3.97
N ASP A 95 3.85 2.12 4.58
CA ASP A 95 2.72 1.26 4.27
C ASP A 95 1.61 2.16 3.74
N VAL A 96 1.35 2.06 2.45
CA VAL A 96 0.27 2.79 1.77
C VAL A 96 -0.92 1.84 1.62
N ILE A 97 -2.09 2.31 2.01
CA ILE A 97 -3.34 1.58 1.86
C ILE A 97 -3.98 1.95 0.53
N TRP A 98 -4.02 1.03 -0.41
CA TRP A 98 -4.84 1.17 -1.59
C TRP A 98 -6.30 0.82 -1.27
N ALA A 99 -7.12 1.83 -1.02
CA ALA A 99 -8.54 1.70 -0.74
C ALA A 99 -9.34 1.66 -2.05
N LYS A 100 -10.11 0.57 -2.25
CA LYS A 100 -10.94 0.33 -3.43
C LYS A 100 -12.36 0.79 -3.16
N GLY A 101 -12.87 1.76 -3.91
CA GLY A 101 -14.26 2.21 -3.78
C GLY A 101 -15.27 1.21 -4.35
N ASN A 102 -14.81 0.29 -5.20
CA ASN A 102 -15.59 -0.76 -5.86
C ASN A 102 -14.99 -2.16 -5.65
N PRO A 103 -14.84 -2.62 -4.39
CA PRO A 103 -14.28 -3.94 -4.12
C PRO A 103 -15.19 -5.04 -4.64
N MET A 104 -14.61 -6.22 -4.92
CA MET A 104 -15.42 -7.40 -5.23
C MET A 104 -16.29 -7.75 -4.02
N PRO A 105 -17.60 -8.01 -4.22
CA PRO A 105 -18.47 -8.40 -3.14
C PRO A 105 -18.07 -9.74 -2.55
N GLU A 106 -18.14 -9.86 -1.24
CA GLU A 106 -17.90 -11.10 -0.50
C GLU A 106 -19.19 -11.55 0.19
N SER A 107 -19.46 -12.85 0.19
CA SER A 107 -20.61 -13.44 0.89
C SER A 107 -20.39 -13.61 2.40
N THR A 108 -19.21 -13.32 2.89
CA THR A 108 -18.82 -13.46 4.30
C THR A 108 -19.62 -12.50 5.18
N LYS A 109 -20.15 -13.00 6.31
CA LYS A 109 -21.01 -12.23 7.24
C LYS A 109 -20.40 -12.10 8.65
N ASP A 110 -19.29 -12.73 8.92
CA ASP A 110 -18.62 -12.77 10.22
C ASP A 110 -17.37 -11.88 10.31
N ARG A 111 -17.12 -11.10 9.30
CA ARG A 111 -16.09 -10.06 9.22
C ARG A 111 -16.43 -9.00 8.16
N CYS A 112 -15.72 -7.90 8.16
CA CYS A 112 -15.86 -6.89 7.12
C CYS A 112 -15.41 -7.43 5.75
N THR A 113 -16.08 -6.96 4.68
CA THR A 113 -15.62 -7.14 3.30
C THR A 113 -14.29 -6.44 3.11
N ARG A 114 -13.31 -7.14 2.53
CA ARG A 114 -12.00 -6.57 2.27
C ARG A 114 -12.07 -5.60 1.09
N SER A 115 -11.73 -4.35 1.35
CA SER A 115 -11.79 -3.27 0.37
C SER A 115 -10.45 -2.56 0.14
N HIS A 116 -9.35 -3.13 0.63
CA HIS A 116 -8.02 -2.53 0.47
C HIS A 116 -6.94 -3.59 0.24
N GLU A 117 -5.82 -3.10 -0.26
CA GLU A 117 -4.54 -3.83 -0.34
C GLU A 117 -3.42 -2.95 0.20
N HIS A 118 -2.28 -3.57 0.53
CA HIS A 118 -1.08 -2.87 0.98
C HIS A 118 -0.16 -2.57 -0.19
N ILE A 119 0.44 -1.38 -0.17
CA ILE A 119 1.55 -1.01 -1.04
C ILE A 119 2.69 -0.58 -0.15
N PHE A 120 3.66 -1.48 0.03
CA PHE A 120 4.83 -1.16 0.83
C PHE A 120 5.86 -0.43 0.00
N MET A 121 6.35 0.69 0.52
CA MET A 121 7.49 1.39 -0.03
C MET A 121 8.76 0.98 0.70
N PHE A 122 9.73 0.49 -0.07
CA PHE A 122 11.06 0.16 0.42
C PHE A 122 12.13 0.98 -0.28
N THR A 123 13.26 1.11 0.38
CA THR A 123 14.45 1.73 -0.19
C THR A 123 15.70 0.92 0.11
N LYS A 124 16.70 1.01 -0.78
CA LYS A 124 17.97 0.33 -0.63
C LYS A 124 18.86 0.98 0.42
N SER A 125 18.71 2.30 0.59
CA SER A 125 19.51 3.09 1.50
C SER A 125 18.67 4.14 2.24
N ARG A 126 19.28 4.77 3.23
CA ARG A 126 18.69 5.86 4.01
C ARG A 126 18.39 7.11 3.18
N ARG A 127 19.18 7.36 2.14
CA ARG A 127 19.01 8.46 1.19
C ARG A 127 18.53 7.87 -0.13
N TYR A 128 17.41 8.39 -0.65
CA TYR A 128 16.77 7.90 -1.87
C TYR A 128 16.05 9.04 -2.58
N PHE A 129 15.74 8.81 -3.85
CA PHE A 129 14.91 9.73 -4.63
C PHE A 129 13.44 9.59 -4.22
N TYR A 130 12.80 10.73 -4.00
CA TYR A 130 11.35 10.78 -3.77
C TYR A 130 10.81 12.16 -4.16
N ASP A 131 10.03 12.22 -5.23
CA ASP A 131 9.39 13.45 -5.69
C ASP A 131 7.98 13.55 -5.08
N TRP A 132 7.90 14.16 -3.91
CA TRP A 132 6.64 14.36 -3.23
C TRP A 132 5.72 15.38 -3.95
N LEU A 133 6.29 16.32 -4.74
CA LEU A 133 5.52 17.31 -5.49
C LEU A 133 4.78 16.69 -6.65
N ALA A 134 5.39 15.73 -7.36
CA ALA A 134 4.78 15.04 -8.49
C ALA A 134 3.47 14.32 -8.13
N ILE A 135 3.31 13.93 -6.86
CA ILE A 135 2.11 13.24 -6.36
C ILE A 135 1.35 14.04 -5.30
N ALA A 136 1.65 15.33 -5.14
CA ALA A 136 1.07 16.17 -4.11
C ALA A 136 -0.46 16.30 -4.24
N GLU A 137 -1.11 16.45 -3.11
CA GLU A 137 -2.55 16.69 -3.03
C GLU A 137 -2.87 18.17 -2.81
N PRO A 138 -3.96 18.70 -3.37
CA PRO A 138 -4.40 20.05 -3.05
C PRO A 138 -4.75 20.17 -1.55
N ILE A 139 -4.45 21.32 -0.95
CA ILE A 139 -4.91 21.60 0.41
C ILE A 139 -6.41 21.92 0.41
N ALA A 140 -7.11 21.51 1.46
CA ALA A 140 -8.49 21.92 1.63
C ALA A 140 -8.59 23.45 1.81
N PRO A 141 -9.62 24.12 1.26
CA PRO A 141 -9.82 25.57 1.42
C PRO A 141 -9.80 26.04 2.87
N THR A 142 -10.37 25.25 3.77
CA THR A 142 -10.35 25.51 5.22
C THR A 142 -8.93 25.52 5.81
N THR A 143 -8.02 24.73 5.26
CA THR A 143 -6.61 24.71 5.68
C THR A 143 -5.90 26.00 5.25
N ALA A 144 -6.16 26.48 4.05
CA ALA A 144 -5.64 27.75 3.54
C ALA A 144 -6.12 28.91 4.43
N LEU A 145 -7.41 28.98 4.73
CA LEU A 145 -7.99 29.99 5.62
C LEU A 145 -7.40 29.94 7.04
N ARG A 146 -7.17 28.74 7.58
CA ARG A 146 -6.52 28.59 8.91
C ARG A 146 -5.08 29.10 8.91
N LYS A 147 -4.33 28.85 7.84
CA LYS A 147 -2.97 29.36 7.70
C LYS A 147 -2.95 30.89 7.61
N LYS A 148 -3.85 31.48 6.79
CA LYS A 148 -4.02 32.95 6.68
C LYS A 148 -4.38 33.59 8.02
N ALA A 149 -5.25 32.98 8.80
CA ALA A 149 -5.69 33.50 10.09
C ALA A 149 -4.59 33.47 11.18
N GLY A 150 -3.37 33.02 10.85
CA GLY A 150 -2.28 32.92 11.82
C GLY A 150 -2.58 31.95 12.98
N ARG A 151 -3.62 31.13 12.85
CA ARG A 151 -3.97 30.12 13.85
C ARG A 151 -3.02 28.92 13.70
N GLY A 152 -1.76 29.16 14.04
CA GLY A 152 -0.78 28.12 14.24
C GLY A 152 -1.30 27.07 15.23
N VAL A 153 -0.93 25.84 14.99
CA VAL A 153 -1.12 24.63 15.78
C VAL A 153 -0.80 24.91 17.27
N GLY A 154 -1.77 25.41 18.03
CA GLY A 154 -1.52 25.88 19.39
C GLY A 154 -2.67 25.69 20.38
N LYS A 155 -3.65 24.85 20.08
CA LYS A 155 -4.80 24.62 20.99
C LYS A 155 -5.03 23.18 21.45
N TYR A 156 -4.02 22.33 21.39
CA TYR A 156 -4.06 21.02 22.06
C TYR A 156 -2.98 20.91 23.11
N SER A 157 -3.03 21.80 24.08
CA SER A 157 -2.34 21.60 25.34
C SER A 157 -3.25 22.03 26.47
N ALA A 158 -4.36 21.27 26.66
CA ALA A 158 -4.91 21.21 27.99
C ALA A 158 -3.82 20.56 28.88
N PRO A 159 -3.44 21.18 30.01
CA PRO A 159 -2.46 20.59 30.91
C PRO A 159 -2.99 19.23 31.39
N VAL A 160 -2.22 18.17 31.14
CA VAL A 160 -2.50 16.86 31.71
C VAL A 160 -2.03 16.95 33.16
N PRO A 161 -2.93 16.77 34.16
CA PRO A 161 -2.51 16.79 35.55
C PRO A 161 -1.43 15.73 35.82
N GLY A 162 -0.29 16.14 36.39
CA GLY A 162 0.80 15.25 36.80
C GLY A 162 1.95 15.09 35.80
N GLN A 163 1.92 15.74 34.63
CA GLN A 163 3.12 15.83 33.77
C GLN A 163 3.88 17.16 34.02
N PRO A 164 5.23 17.11 34.09
CA PRO A 164 6.00 18.34 34.14
C PRO A 164 5.74 19.16 32.88
N GLN A 165 5.33 20.42 33.07
CA GLN A 165 5.10 21.32 31.95
C GLN A 165 6.43 21.52 31.21
N THR A 166 6.59 20.88 30.06
CA THR A 166 7.62 21.26 29.11
C THR A 166 7.36 22.73 28.75
N GLN A 167 8.29 23.58 29.11
CA GLN A 167 8.23 25.01 28.82
C GLN A 167 7.88 25.17 27.34
N ASN A 168 6.79 25.89 27.09
CA ASN A 168 6.28 26.21 25.77
C ASN A 168 7.38 26.91 24.95
N ILE A 169 8.09 26.15 24.11
CA ILE A 169 9.12 26.70 23.20
C ILE A 169 8.45 27.48 22.05
N ASN A 170 7.13 27.52 22.02
CA ASN A 170 6.36 28.32 21.10
C ASN A 170 6.21 29.74 21.65
N LYS A 171 7.32 30.55 21.63
CA LYS A 171 7.16 31.97 21.61
C LYS A 171 6.14 32.34 20.53
N PRO A 172 5.15 33.22 20.79
CA PRO A 172 4.29 33.73 19.74
C PRO A 172 5.20 34.30 18.65
N ARG A 173 5.21 33.67 17.48
CA ARG A 173 5.81 34.33 16.30
C ARG A 173 5.08 35.66 16.16
N GLU A 174 5.81 36.74 16.11
CA GLU A 174 5.26 38.05 15.74
C GLU A 174 4.34 37.84 14.54
N LYS A 175 3.16 38.46 14.57
CA LYS A 175 2.14 38.38 13.53
C LYS A 175 2.68 39.02 12.23
N GLY A 176 3.61 38.37 11.58
CA GLY A 176 3.85 38.62 10.17
C GLY A 176 2.62 38.10 9.40
N SER A 177 1.97 38.98 8.68
CA SER A 177 0.87 38.63 7.79
C SER A 177 1.37 37.57 6.80
N ILE A 178 0.86 36.32 6.91
CA ILE A 178 1.14 35.28 5.93
C ILE A 178 0.38 35.68 4.68
N THR A 179 1.09 36.08 3.63
CA THR A 179 0.52 36.38 2.32
C THR A 179 0.14 35.09 1.60
N ASP A 180 -0.77 35.16 0.64
CA ASP A 180 -1.22 33.99 -0.14
C ASP A 180 -0.07 33.24 -0.81
N ASP A 181 0.95 33.96 -1.26
CA ASP A 181 2.15 33.42 -1.92
C ASP A 181 3.01 32.56 -0.98
N MET A 182 2.87 32.74 0.33
CA MET A 182 3.57 31.91 1.34
C MET A 182 2.85 30.61 1.68
N ILE A 183 1.63 30.42 1.19
CA ILE A 183 0.84 29.22 1.42
C ILE A 183 0.97 28.29 0.24
N SER A 184 1.74 27.21 0.40
CA SER A 184 1.77 26.17 -0.62
C SER A 184 0.35 25.69 -0.91
N PRO A 185 -0.11 25.72 -2.18
CA PRO A 185 -1.44 25.26 -2.56
C PRO A 185 -1.59 23.73 -2.44
N VAL A 186 -0.49 23.03 -2.24
CA VAL A 186 -0.42 21.56 -2.18
C VAL A 186 0.20 21.09 -0.87
N ARG A 187 -0.05 19.85 -0.55
CA ARG A 187 0.52 19.11 0.59
C ARG A 187 1.04 17.75 0.12
N ALA A 188 1.92 17.15 0.90
CA ALA A 188 2.34 15.76 0.68
C ALA A 188 1.11 14.84 0.63
N LYS A 189 1.12 13.91 -0.33
CA LYS A 189 0.07 12.88 -0.47
C LYS A 189 0.00 12.02 0.79
N ARG A 190 -1.21 11.75 1.23
CA ARG A 190 -1.46 10.85 2.38
C ARG A 190 -1.28 9.39 1.96
N ASP A 191 -1.13 8.53 2.93
CA ASP A 191 -0.85 7.11 2.79
C ASP A 191 -2.10 6.24 2.60
N VAL A 192 -3.29 6.83 2.46
CA VAL A 192 -4.51 6.13 2.03
C VAL A 192 -4.93 6.65 0.66
N TRP A 193 -4.81 5.78 -0.35
CA TRP A 193 -5.09 6.11 -1.75
C TRP A 193 -6.43 5.52 -2.19
N PHE A 194 -7.38 6.37 -2.53
CA PHE A 194 -8.68 5.95 -3.04
C PHE A 194 -8.59 5.83 -4.57
N ILE A 195 -8.36 4.61 -5.06
CA ILE A 195 -8.25 4.30 -6.49
C ILE A 195 -9.17 3.13 -6.80
N ASN A 196 -10.15 3.35 -7.69
CA ASN A 196 -11.06 2.31 -8.10
C ASN A 196 -10.37 1.28 -8.99
N THR A 197 -10.79 0.02 -8.90
CA THR A 197 -10.37 -1.01 -9.84
C THR A 197 -11.00 -0.75 -11.20
N VAL A 198 -10.26 -1.03 -12.26
CA VAL A 198 -10.72 -0.91 -13.64
C VAL A 198 -10.86 -2.31 -14.22
N PRO A 199 -12.01 -2.65 -14.85
CA PRO A 199 -12.17 -3.94 -15.51
C PRO A 199 -11.11 -4.13 -16.60
N TYR A 200 -10.38 -5.24 -16.57
CA TYR A 200 -9.44 -5.60 -17.61
C TYR A 200 -10.06 -6.64 -18.56
N LYS A 201 -10.05 -6.36 -19.85
CA LYS A 201 -10.68 -7.22 -20.87
C LYS A 201 -9.78 -8.38 -21.33
N GLY A 202 -8.54 -8.45 -20.90
CA GLY A 202 -7.59 -9.53 -21.23
C GLY A 202 -7.70 -10.71 -20.26
N GLY A 203 -7.01 -11.80 -20.56
CA GLY A 203 -7.00 -13.03 -19.77
C GLY A 203 -6.21 -12.95 -18.43
N HIS A 204 -6.03 -11.77 -17.84
CA HIS A 204 -5.30 -11.58 -16.59
C HIS A 204 -6.23 -11.21 -15.44
N PHE A 205 -6.25 -12.01 -14.39
CA PHE A 205 -7.23 -11.89 -13.28
C PHE A 205 -6.85 -10.89 -12.18
N ALA A 206 -5.61 -10.39 -12.16
CA ALA A 206 -5.08 -9.57 -11.07
C ALA A 206 -4.44 -8.26 -11.57
N ALA A 207 -5.02 -7.64 -12.61
CA ALA A 207 -4.53 -6.36 -13.10
C ALA A 207 -4.91 -5.23 -12.13
N TYR A 208 -3.93 -4.41 -11.74
CA TYR A 208 -4.17 -3.18 -11.00
C TYR A 208 -4.39 -2.00 -11.96
N PRO A 209 -5.06 -0.91 -11.53
CA PRO A 209 -5.31 0.25 -12.38
C PRO A 209 -4.00 1.00 -12.70
N PRO A 210 -3.83 1.53 -13.94
CA PRO A 210 -2.62 2.27 -14.33
C PRO A 210 -2.25 3.40 -13.38
N LEU A 211 -3.24 4.14 -12.87
CA LEU A 211 -3.05 5.25 -11.93
C LEU A 211 -2.26 4.82 -10.66
N LEU A 212 -2.37 3.54 -10.25
CA LEU A 212 -1.61 3.03 -9.11
C LEU A 212 -0.12 3.00 -9.42
N ALA A 213 0.25 2.40 -10.57
CA ALA A 213 1.63 2.33 -11.03
C ALA A 213 2.18 3.73 -11.32
N GLU A 214 1.43 4.55 -12.03
CA GLU A 214 1.80 5.94 -12.34
C GLU A 214 2.14 6.72 -11.06
N THR A 215 1.30 6.63 -10.02
CA THR A 215 1.56 7.31 -8.75
C THR A 215 2.87 6.85 -8.12
N CYS A 216 3.17 5.54 -8.13
CA CYS A 216 4.40 5.00 -7.60
C CYS A 216 5.62 5.42 -8.43
N ILE A 217 5.49 5.43 -9.76
CA ILE A 217 6.55 5.82 -10.69
C ILE A 217 6.88 7.30 -10.53
N LEU A 218 5.87 8.17 -10.55
CA LEU A 218 6.05 9.61 -10.37
C LEU A 218 6.75 9.95 -9.05
N ALA A 219 6.40 9.24 -7.99
CA ALA A 219 7.03 9.44 -6.69
C ALA A 219 8.47 8.92 -6.62
N GLY A 220 8.72 7.74 -7.20
CA GLY A 220 9.93 6.96 -6.93
C GLY A 220 10.96 6.90 -8.05
N CYS A 221 10.65 7.41 -9.25
CA CYS A 221 11.55 7.38 -10.40
C CYS A 221 11.75 8.79 -10.97
N PRO A 222 12.99 9.28 -11.09
CA PRO A 222 13.24 10.56 -11.74
C PRO A 222 12.93 10.48 -13.23
N LYS A 223 12.60 11.62 -13.85
CA LYS A 223 12.34 11.70 -15.29
C LYS A 223 13.51 11.12 -16.08
N GLY A 224 13.20 10.21 -17.02
CA GLY A 224 14.21 9.48 -17.80
C GLY A 224 14.87 8.33 -17.04
N GLY A 225 14.44 8.02 -15.81
CA GLY A 225 14.91 6.85 -15.07
C GLY A 225 14.33 5.54 -15.63
N ILE A 226 14.85 4.42 -15.12
CA ILE A 226 14.43 3.07 -15.55
C ILE A 226 13.52 2.49 -14.47
N VAL A 227 12.37 1.95 -14.91
CA VAL A 227 11.43 1.21 -14.07
C VAL A 227 11.56 -0.28 -14.37
N LEU A 228 11.70 -1.09 -13.32
CA LEU A 228 11.74 -2.56 -13.40
C LEU A 228 10.49 -3.13 -12.74
N ASP A 229 9.77 -3.97 -13.46
CA ASP A 229 8.67 -4.77 -12.91
C ASP A 229 8.93 -6.27 -13.15
N PRO A 230 9.38 -7.03 -12.14
CA PRO A 230 9.63 -8.45 -12.29
C PRO A 230 8.35 -9.30 -12.36
N PHE A 231 7.18 -8.69 -12.09
CA PHE A 231 5.87 -9.35 -12.10
C PHE A 231 4.89 -8.66 -13.06
N MET A 232 5.38 -8.22 -14.20
CA MET A 232 4.69 -7.31 -15.14
C MET A 232 3.27 -7.75 -15.55
N GLY A 233 3.00 -9.07 -15.58
CA GLY A 233 1.67 -9.61 -15.87
C GLY A 233 1.08 -9.08 -17.18
N SER A 234 0.01 -8.29 -17.08
CA SER A 234 -0.67 -7.66 -18.23
C SER A 234 0.08 -6.48 -18.85
N GLY A 235 1.23 -6.09 -18.30
CA GLY A 235 2.00 -4.96 -18.79
C GLY A 235 1.54 -3.59 -18.29
N THR A 236 0.71 -3.54 -17.26
CA THR A 236 0.14 -2.27 -16.76
C THR A 236 1.21 -1.27 -16.34
N THR A 237 2.30 -1.71 -15.72
CA THR A 237 3.44 -0.85 -15.37
C THR A 237 4.10 -0.22 -16.60
N GLY A 238 4.15 -0.95 -17.73
CA GLY A 238 4.73 -0.44 -18.97
C GLY A 238 3.81 0.50 -19.74
N LEU A 239 2.53 0.58 -19.36
CA LEU A 239 1.55 1.50 -19.94
C LEU A 239 1.40 2.79 -19.11
N ALA A 240 1.84 2.78 -17.86
CA ALA A 240 1.82 3.91 -16.95
C ALA A 240 3.03 4.82 -17.14
#